data_70e9a0779e51c3354df2dba3771ae4d6
#
_entry.id   70e9a0779e51c3354df2dba3771ae4d6
#
_cell.length_a   1.000
_cell.length_b   1.000
_cell.length_c   1.000
_cell.angle_alpha   90.00
_cell.angle_beta   90.00
_cell.angle_gamma   90.00
#
_symmetry.space_group_name_H-M   'P 1'
#
loop_
_entity.id
_entity.type
_entity.pdbx_description
1 polymer ?
#
loop_
_entity_poly.entity_id
_entity_poly.type
_entity_poly.pdbx_seq_one_letter_code
_entity_poly.pdbx_strand_id
1 'polypeptide(L)'
;GEKARTPWQEVAEFCISDLKQAASMLPVATEMKDSDGNPITSKLFISRGTCHAILAHLYAWKAALNKEPGLNKTAILYCDSVISDHSYALAGNVKEVCEVVIKGNSPEGIFEADYEDTEYDLKSWGSYVAGYCQFWPIVPGTTPASARRGLTIMNKTVYALYPDEKDQRREEYFYKLDSMARVATSITKGNAYPRKYRHTLLYTSGSSIGKMRAYEDNEIIIRLADIILLRAELKNKTGDTGGAIADLNLIRERAGCSPYSGEVDGDLANAIQDERDREFFCEGVSIRYFDIVRNGMFRERLRGNFKTLTDQDVADGALFVPVGELAFSDNTLMRQTPYWKRNGFDN
;
A
#
# COMPACT_ATOMS: atom_id res chain seq x y z
N GLY A 1 -29.73 14.61 9.28
CA GLY A 1 -30.74 13.81 9.94
C GLY A 1 -30.23 12.41 10.23
N GLU A 2 -30.87 11.69 11.14
CA GLU A 2 -30.50 10.31 11.50
C GLU A 2 -30.63 9.36 10.29
N LYS A 3 -29.63 8.50 10.12
CA LYS A 3 -29.58 7.52 9.02
C LYS A 3 -29.00 6.19 9.49
N ALA A 4 -29.67 5.11 9.16
CA ALA A 4 -29.11 3.76 9.35
C ALA A 4 -27.89 3.54 8.45
N ARG A 5 -27.01 2.61 8.84
CA ARG A 5 -25.91 2.18 7.97
C ARG A 5 -26.46 1.63 6.67
N THR A 6 -26.00 2.18 5.59
CA THR A 6 -26.28 1.61 4.26
C THR A 6 -25.50 0.31 4.10
N PRO A 7 -26.10 -0.78 3.56
CA PRO A 7 -25.37 -1.97 3.21
C PRO A 7 -24.16 -1.65 2.34
N TRP A 8 -23.01 -2.26 2.62
CA TRP A 8 -21.78 -1.97 1.91
C TRP A 8 -21.88 -2.22 0.40
N GLN A 9 -22.72 -3.16 -0.01
CA GLN A 9 -22.99 -3.47 -1.42
C GLN A 9 -23.58 -2.27 -2.16
N GLU A 10 -24.56 -1.60 -1.54
CA GLU A 10 -25.18 -0.38 -2.10
C GLU A 10 -24.17 0.77 -2.17
N VAL A 11 -23.31 0.91 -1.14
CA VAL A 11 -22.23 1.91 -1.16
C VAL A 11 -21.24 1.60 -2.28
N ALA A 12 -20.86 0.33 -2.47
CA ALA A 12 -19.97 -0.08 -3.55
C ALA A 12 -20.57 0.23 -4.94
N GLU A 13 -21.87 -0.05 -5.15
CA GLU A 13 -22.54 0.29 -6.42
C GLU A 13 -22.57 1.81 -6.66
N PHE A 14 -22.86 2.59 -5.63
CA PHE A 14 -22.81 4.04 -5.71
C PHE A 14 -21.41 4.52 -6.12
N CYS A 15 -20.34 4.06 -5.44
CA CYS A 15 -18.97 4.40 -5.79
C CYS A 15 -18.58 3.97 -7.21
N ILE A 16 -19.00 2.76 -7.64
CA ILE A 16 -18.76 2.27 -9.00
C ILE A 16 -19.44 3.17 -10.04
N SER A 17 -20.68 3.58 -9.78
CA SER A 17 -21.42 4.49 -10.68
C SER A 17 -20.71 5.82 -10.81
N ASP A 18 -20.34 6.44 -9.69
CA ASP A 18 -19.65 7.73 -9.66
C ASP A 18 -18.29 7.67 -10.37
N LEU A 19 -17.50 6.62 -10.10
CA LEU A 19 -16.19 6.46 -10.72
C LEU A 19 -16.29 6.24 -12.24
N LYS A 20 -17.29 5.52 -12.72
CA LYS A 20 -17.54 5.36 -14.14
C LYS A 20 -17.90 6.68 -14.81
N GLN A 21 -18.76 7.47 -14.16
CA GLN A 21 -19.10 8.79 -14.64
C GLN A 21 -17.88 9.70 -14.65
N ALA A 22 -17.11 9.74 -13.55
CA ALA A 22 -15.88 10.53 -13.46
C ALA A 22 -14.86 10.11 -14.54
N ALA A 23 -14.65 8.81 -14.75
CA ALA A 23 -13.74 8.32 -15.80
C ALA A 23 -14.14 8.76 -17.21
N SER A 24 -15.44 8.93 -17.48
CA SER A 24 -15.94 9.42 -18.76
C SER A 24 -15.70 10.91 -18.98
N MET A 25 -15.49 11.67 -17.91
CA MET A 25 -15.33 13.13 -17.94
C MET A 25 -13.86 13.56 -17.79
N LEU A 26 -13.03 12.76 -17.11
CA LEU A 26 -11.65 13.12 -16.81
C LEU A 26 -10.69 12.74 -17.93
N PRO A 27 -9.64 13.55 -18.15
CA PRO A 27 -8.57 13.21 -19.08
C PRO A 27 -7.64 12.13 -18.50
N VAL A 28 -6.75 11.60 -19.34
CA VAL A 28 -5.59 10.80 -18.88
C VAL A 28 -4.63 11.70 -18.08
N ALA A 29 -3.79 11.09 -17.24
CA ALA A 29 -2.97 11.86 -16.29
C ALA A 29 -2.00 12.85 -16.96
N THR A 30 -1.44 12.50 -18.13
CA THR A 30 -0.52 13.39 -18.89
C THR A 30 -1.21 14.54 -19.60
N GLU A 31 -2.53 14.53 -19.70
CA GLU A 31 -3.31 15.59 -20.36
C GLU A 31 -4.01 16.52 -19.35
N MET A 32 -3.82 16.28 -18.05
CA MET A 32 -4.44 17.11 -17.03
C MET A 32 -3.85 18.53 -17.02
N LYS A 33 -4.72 19.52 -16.88
CA LYS A 33 -4.34 20.95 -16.85
C LYS A 33 -5.14 21.69 -15.76
N ASP A 34 -4.50 22.72 -15.22
CA ASP A 34 -5.16 23.68 -14.33
C ASP A 34 -6.05 24.66 -15.10
N SER A 35 -6.68 25.61 -14.39
CA SER A 35 -7.54 26.65 -14.99
C SER A 35 -6.80 27.57 -15.96
N ASP A 36 -5.49 27.70 -15.84
CA ASP A 36 -4.64 28.54 -16.68
C ASP A 36 -4.05 27.78 -17.85
N GLY A 37 -4.33 26.47 -17.97
CA GLY A 37 -3.86 25.59 -19.03
C GLY A 37 -2.48 24.98 -18.78
N ASN A 38 -1.89 25.14 -17.59
CA ASN A 38 -0.60 24.53 -17.26
C ASN A 38 -0.79 23.04 -16.92
N PRO A 39 0.20 22.18 -17.28
CA PRO A 39 0.13 20.76 -16.93
C PRO A 39 0.09 20.54 -15.41
N ILE A 40 -0.82 19.68 -14.96
CA ILE A 40 -0.85 19.18 -13.59
C ILE A 40 -0.04 17.89 -13.52
N THR A 41 1.03 17.91 -12.73
CA THR A 41 1.92 16.74 -12.51
C THR A 41 1.66 16.04 -11.18
N SER A 42 1.04 16.75 -10.21
CA SER A 42 0.71 16.18 -8.90
C SER A 42 -0.29 15.04 -9.00
N LYS A 43 0.03 13.94 -8.35
CA LYS A 43 -0.82 12.73 -8.27
C LYS A 43 -1.90 12.81 -7.21
N LEU A 44 -2.02 13.94 -6.52
CA LEU A 44 -3.18 14.27 -5.67
C LEU A 44 -4.47 14.43 -6.49
N PHE A 45 -4.34 14.91 -7.74
CA PHE A 45 -5.49 15.15 -8.61
C PHE A 45 -5.91 13.86 -9.33
N ILE A 46 -7.21 13.58 -9.26
CA ILE A 46 -7.79 12.37 -9.83
C ILE A 46 -7.85 12.48 -11.35
N SER A 47 -7.27 11.50 -12.03
CA SER A 47 -7.33 11.32 -13.49
C SER A 47 -8.26 10.17 -13.87
N ARG A 48 -8.47 9.96 -15.17
CA ARG A 48 -9.17 8.77 -15.70
C ARG A 48 -8.52 7.48 -15.20
N GLY A 49 -7.19 7.40 -15.23
CA GLY A 49 -6.44 6.24 -14.75
C GLY A 49 -6.64 5.97 -13.27
N THR A 50 -6.74 7.01 -12.43
CA THR A 50 -7.07 6.89 -11.01
C THR A 50 -8.45 6.25 -10.83
N CYS A 51 -9.46 6.71 -11.58
CA CYS A 51 -10.80 6.11 -11.54
C CYS A 51 -10.77 4.63 -11.93
N HIS A 52 -10.05 4.27 -12.98
CA HIS A 52 -9.91 2.87 -13.41
C HIS A 52 -9.20 2.01 -12.37
N ALA A 53 -8.15 2.51 -11.73
CA ALA A 53 -7.44 1.81 -10.67
C ALA A 53 -8.35 1.51 -9.47
N ILE A 54 -9.14 2.49 -9.02
CA ILE A 54 -10.11 2.30 -7.93
C ILE A 54 -11.22 1.33 -8.35
N LEU A 55 -11.72 1.41 -9.60
CA LEU A 55 -12.71 0.47 -10.13
C LEU A 55 -12.18 -0.97 -10.15
N ALA A 56 -10.91 -1.18 -10.53
CA ALA A 56 -10.28 -2.50 -10.48
C ALA A 56 -10.33 -3.09 -9.06
N HIS A 57 -9.93 -2.32 -8.07
CA HIS A 57 -9.98 -2.74 -6.66
C HIS A 57 -11.40 -3.00 -6.16
N LEU A 58 -12.37 -2.13 -6.47
CA LEU A 58 -13.76 -2.29 -6.06
C LEU A 58 -14.40 -3.55 -6.66
N TYR A 59 -14.16 -3.83 -7.94
CA TYR A 59 -14.67 -5.04 -8.57
C TYR A 59 -14.01 -6.30 -8.03
N ALA A 60 -12.70 -6.28 -7.76
CA ALA A 60 -11.99 -7.39 -7.12
C ALA A 60 -12.53 -7.64 -5.70
N TRP A 61 -12.79 -6.58 -4.95
CA TRP A 61 -13.40 -6.63 -3.61
C TRP A 61 -14.80 -7.23 -3.63
N LYS A 62 -15.68 -6.75 -4.53
CA LYS A 62 -17.01 -7.31 -4.73
C LYS A 62 -16.97 -8.77 -5.14
N ALA A 63 -16.11 -9.15 -6.08
CA ALA A 63 -15.95 -10.53 -6.52
C ALA A 63 -15.69 -11.48 -5.36
N ALA A 64 -14.83 -11.05 -4.42
CA ALA A 64 -14.46 -11.86 -3.26
C ALA A 64 -15.57 -11.90 -2.19
N LEU A 65 -16.06 -10.75 -1.74
CA LEU A 65 -16.95 -10.67 -0.60
C LEU A 65 -18.40 -11.07 -0.92
N ASN A 66 -18.88 -10.77 -2.13
CA ASN A 66 -20.20 -11.22 -2.59
C ASN A 66 -20.18 -12.64 -3.17
N LYS A 67 -18.99 -13.25 -3.27
CA LYS A 67 -18.81 -14.56 -3.94
C LYS A 67 -19.30 -14.52 -5.40
N GLU A 68 -18.97 -13.45 -6.11
CA GLU A 68 -19.30 -13.21 -7.53
C GLU A 68 -18.03 -13.31 -8.41
N PRO A 69 -17.44 -14.50 -8.60
CA PRO A 69 -16.14 -14.66 -9.26
C PRO A 69 -16.11 -14.13 -10.71
N GLY A 70 -17.26 -14.01 -11.36
CA GLY A 70 -17.38 -13.40 -12.68
C GLY A 70 -16.88 -11.94 -12.74
N LEU A 71 -16.96 -11.20 -11.64
CA LEU A 71 -16.49 -9.82 -11.54
C LEU A 71 -14.97 -9.69 -11.60
N ASN A 72 -14.21 -10.77 -11.36
CA ASN A 72 -12.75 -10.76 -11.54
C ASN A 72 -12.37 -10.39 -12.97
N LYS A 73 -13.12 -10.83 -13.98
CA LYS A 73 -12.89 -10.46 -15.39
C LYS A 73 -13.10 -8.97 -15.63
N THR A 74 -14.12 -8.39 -15.00
CA THR A 74 -14.37 -6.94 -15.07
C THR A 74 -13.22 -6.15 -14.41
N ALA A 75 -12.74 -6.62 -13.26
CA ALA A 75 -11.59 -6.02 -12.59
C ALA A 75 -10.32 -6.08 -13.47
N ILE A 76 -10.07 -7.20 -14.18
CA ILE A 76 -8.95 -7.34 -15.13
C ILE A 76 -9.06 -6.28 -16.24
N LEU A 77 -10.23 -6.04 -16.82
CA LEU A 77 -10.41 -5.02 -17.85
C LEU A 77 -10.02 -3.62 -17.37
N TYR A 78 -10.31 -3.28 -16.11
CA TYR A 78 -9.89 -2.00 -15.53
C TYR A 78 -8.38 -1.98 -15.23
N CYS A 79 -7.78 -3.09 -14.79
CA CYS A 79 -6.32 -3.20 -14.69
C CYS A 79 -5.67 -2.99 -16.06
N ASP A 80 -6.18 -3.63 -17.10
CA ASP A 80 -5.68 -3.48 -18.48
C ASP A 80 -5.78 -2.03 -18.97
N SER A 81 -6.87 -1.34 -18.63
CA SER A 81 -7.05 0.07 -18.97
C SER A 81 -6.00 0.98 -18.34
N VAL A 82 -5.58 0.68 -17.10
CA VAL A 82 -4.50 1.43 -16.42
C VAL A 82 -3.14 1.07 -16.98
N ILE A 83 -2.86 -0.22 -17.19
CA ILE A 83 -1.54 -0.70 -17.64
C ILE A 83 -1.24 -0.29 -19.08
N SER A 84 -2.29 -0.18 -19.91
CA SER A 84 -2.17 0.32 -21.30
C SER A 84 -2.18 1.84 -21.40
N ASP A 85 -2.43 2.57 -20.32
CA ASP A 85 -2.38 4.02 -20.29
C ASP A 85 -0.92 4.49 -20.28
N HIS A 86 -0.47 5.09 -21.38
CA HIS A 86 0.89 5.60 -21.54
C HIS A 86 1.25 6.75 -20.57
N SER A 87 0.31 7.17 -19.75
CA SER A 87 0.58 8.13 -18.65
C SER A 87 1.37 7.50 -17.50
N TYR A 88 1.47 6.18 -17.45
CA TYR A 88 2.12 5.45 -16.36
C TYR A 88 3.23 4.54 -16.86
N ALA A 89 4.29 4.43 -16.08
CA ALA A 89 5.43 3.54 -16.34
C ALA A 89 6.04 3.04 -15.04
N LEU A 90 6.45 1.76 -15.00
CA LEU A 90 7.21 1.23 -13.88
C LEU A 90 8.58 1.92 -13.78
N ALA A 91 9.03 2.18 -12.57
CA ALA A 91 10.43 2.50 -12.29
C ALA A 91 11.33 1.37 -12.77
N GLY A 92 12.51 1.71 -13.31
CA GLY A 92 13.41 0.75 -13.93
C GLY A 92 14.10 -0.21 -12.96
N ASN A 93 14.19 0.17 -11.66
CA ASN A 93 14.84 -0.61 -10.63
C ASN A 93 14.37 -0.19 -9.23
N VAL A 94 14.76 -0.95 -8.20
CA VAL A 94 14.34 -0.70 -6.81
C VAL A 94 14.89 0.61 -6.25
N LYS A 95 16.06 1.04 -6.69
CA LYS A 95 16.62 2.34 -6.27
C LYS A 95 15.73 3.49 -6.72
N GLU A 96 15.27 3.46 -7.97
CA GLU A 96 14.31 4.45 -8.49
C GLU A 96 12.97 4.40 -7.75
N VAL A 97 12.49 3.22 -7.34
CA VAL A 97 11.30 3.14 -6.48
C VAL A 97 11.50 3.98 -5.22
N CYS A 98 12.65 3.85 -4.55
CA CYS A 98 12.91 4.59 -3.32
C CYS A 98 13.19 6.09 -3.55
N GLU A 99 13.92 6.44 -4.61
CA GLU A 99 14.41 7.82 -4.82
C GLU A 99 13.45 8.69 -5.62
N VAL A 100 12.60 8.08 -6.44
CA VAL A 100 11.69 8.80 -7.33
C VAL A 100 10.23 8.49 -7.00
N VAL A 101 9.85 7.20 -6.90
CA VAL A 101 8.44 6.84 -6.70
C VAL A 101 7.97 7.23 -5.30
N ILE A 102 8.74 6.87 -4.27
CA ILE A 102 8.39 7.18 -2.87
C ILE A 102 8.48 8.68 -2.59
N LYS A 103 9.39 9.39 -3.27
CA LYS A 103 9.43 10.85 -3.17
C LYS A 103 8.12 11.49 -3.63
N GLY A 104 7.50 10.92 -4.66
CA GLY A 104 6.19 11.31 -5.13
C GLY A 104 6.15 11.91 -6.53
N ASN A 105 4.95 12.02 -7.05
CA ASN A 105 4.64 12.59 -8.37
C ASN A 105 5.38 11.93 -9.54
N SER A 106 5.70 10.64 -9.39
CA SER A 106 6.45 9.86 -10.35
C SER A 106 5.57 9.33 -11.51
N PRO A 107 6.19 8.87 -12.62
CA PRO A 107 5.46 8.16 -13.66
C PRO A 107 4.81 6.86 -13.16
N GLU A 108 5.30 6.22 -12.11
CA GLU A 108 4.68 5.02 -11.53
C GLU A 108 3.49 5.35 -10.62
N GLY A 109 3.45 6.54 -10.02
CA GLY A 109 2.37 6.99 -9.15
C GLY A 109 1.05 7.21 -9.90
N ILE A 110 -0.04 6.73 -9.32
CA ILE A 110 -1.40 6.89 -9.84
C ILE A 110 -2.22 7.82 -8.95
N PHE A 111 -2.15 7.61 -7.63
CA PHE A 111 -2.82 8.43 -6.64
C PHE A 111 -1.98 8.51 -5.37
N GLU A 112 -1.74 9.73 -4.89
CA GLU A 112 -0.87 10.03 -3.75
C GLU A 112 -1.46 11.14 -2.89
N ALA A 113 -1.15 11.13 -1.58
CA ALA A 113 -1.22 12.32 -0.78
C ALA A 113 0.10 13.07 -0.92
N ASP A 114 0.02 14.28 -1.47
CA ASP A 114 1.18 15.12 -1.79
C ASP A 114 1.51 16.02 -0.61
N TYR A 115 2.79 16.09 -0.24
CA TYR A 115 3.27 16.93 0.85
C TYR A 115 4.27 17.97 0.30
N GLU A 116 3.76 19.15 0.01
CA GLU A 116 4.60 20.24 -0.52
C GLU A 116 5.27 21.07 0.57
N ASP A 117 6.45 21.61 0.27
CA ASP A 117 7.21 22.47 1.19
C ASP A 117 6.52 23.81 1.50
N THR A 118 5.48 24.19 0.78
CA THR A 118 4.70 25.42 0.97
C THR A 118 3.59 25.30 2.02
N GLU A 119 3.11 24.11 2.35
CA GLU A 119 2.03 23.86 3.31
C GLU A 119 2.58 23.78 4.74
N TYR A 120 2.56 24.89 5.46
CA TYR A 120 3.26 25.06 6.74
C TYR A 120 2.88 24.07 7.84
N ASP A 121 1.62 23.65 7.92
CA ASP A 121 1.12 22.82 9.03
C ASP A 121 1.29 21.29 8.81
N LEU A 122 1.41 20.84 7.58
CA LEU A 122 1.57 19.42 7.25
C LEU A 122 3.05 18.98 7.17
N LYS A 123 3.95 19.94 7.02
CA LYS A 123 5.39 19.72 6.82
C LYS A 123 6.15 19.07 7.95
N SER A 124 5.65 19.18 9.16
CA SER A 124 6.34 18.60 10.31
C SER A 124 6.37 17.09 10.27
N TRP A 125 5.53 16.47 9.46
CA TRP A 125 5.27 15.04 9.52
C TRP A 125 5.37 14.30 8.18
N GLY A 126 5.19 14.96 7.01
CA GLY A 126 5.23 14.28 5.72
C GLY A 126 4.36 13.01 5.70
N SER A 127 4.73 12.02 4.90
CA SER A 127 4.11 10.70 4.99
C SER A 127 4.20 10.16 6.44
N TYR A 128 3.08 9.66 6.95
CA TYR A 128 3.01 9.06 8.30
C TYR A 128 4.05 7.95 8.49
N VAL A 129 4.29 7.15 7.45
CA VAL A 129 5.27 6.06 7.47
C VAL A 129 6.69 6.60 7.43
N ALA A 130 6.97 7.68 6.70
CA ALA A 130 8.28 8.32 6.68
C ALA A 130 8.71 8.72 8.10
N GLY A 131 7.78 9.24 8.91
CA GLY A 131 8.00 9.58 10.29
C GLY A 131 8.48 8.42 11.17
N TYR A 132 8.17 7.18 10.82
CA TYR A 132 8.67 5.99 11.52
C TYR A 132 9.93 5.38 10.93
N CYS A 133 10.25 5.66 9.66
CA CYS A 133 11.42 5.10 8.98
C CYS A 133 12.66 6.01 9.10
N GLN A 134 12.49 7.33 9.23
CA GLN A 134 13.57 8.29 9.15
C GLN A 134 14.14 8.66 10.53
N PHE A 135 14.83 7.70 11.15
CA PHE A 135 15.61 7.89 12.38
C PHE A 135 17.06 7.45 12.16
N TRP A 136 17.83 7.31 13.24
CA TRP A 136 19.15 6.70 13.15
C TRP A 136 19.04 5.26 12.59
N PRO A 137 19.91 4.85 11.68
CA PRO A 137 21.10 5.50 11.15
C PRO A 137 20.86 6.33 9.87
N ILE A 138 19.63 6.56 9.47
CA ILE A 138 19.26 7.13 8.17
C ILE A 138 19.37 8.66 8.18
N VAL A 139 18.85 9.29 9.22
CA VAL A 139 18.83 10.77 9.33
C VAL A 139 20.11 11.30 9.93
N PRO A 140 20.85 12.22 9.26
CA PRO A 140 22.05 12.83 9.77
C PRO A 140 21.86 13.51 11.13
N GLY A 141 22.86 13.40 12.00
CA GLY A 141 22.84 14.02 13.33
C GLY A 141 22.00 13.31 14.38
N THR A 142 21.36 12.18 14.04
CA THR A 142 20.66 11.33 14.99
C THR A 142 21.61 10.33 15.66
N THR A 143 21.18 9.75 16.80
CA THR A 143 21.99 8.80 17.58
C THR A 143 21.30 7.45 17.67
N PRO A 144 22.01 6.34 17.99
CA PRO A 144 21.39 5.02 18.18
C PRO A 144 20.19 5.01 19.16
N ALA A 145 20.17 5.90 20.13
CA ALA A 145 19.05 6.02 21.06
C ALA A 145 17.76 6.48 20.37
N SER A 146 17.85 7.27 19.30
CA SER A 146 16.68 7.71 18.53
C SER A 146 16.03 6.58 17.74
N ALA A 147 16.78 5.52 17.40
CA ALA A 147 16.25 4.33 16.69
C ALA A 147 15.11 3.63 17.48
N ARG A 148 15.00 3.86 18.77
CA ARG A 148 13.88 3.34 19.61
C ARG A 148 12.53 3.96 19.25
N ARG A 149 12.50 5.09 18.56
CA ARG A 149 11.28 5.77 18.10
C ARG A 149 10.86 5.35 16.72
N GLY A 150 11.81 4.80 15.94
CA GLY A 150 11.59 4.38 14.58
C GLY A 150 11.14 2.93 14.46
N LEU A 151 10.73 2.56 13.26
CA LEU A 151 10.43 1.19 12.90
C LEU A 151 11.74 0.40 12.77
N THR A 152 11.86 -0.65 13.56
CA THR A 152 12.94 -1.63 13.45
C THR A 152 12.36 -3.03 13.32
N ILE A 153 13.02 -3.88 12.56
CA ILE A 153 12.62 -5.25 12.32
C ILE A 153 13.81 -6.15 12.61
N MET A 154 13.56 -7.33 13.16
CA MET A 154 14.65 -8.30 13.34
C MET A 154 15.18 -8.72 11.96
N ASN A 155 16.50 -8.68 11.75
CA ASN A 155 17.09 -9.05 10.44
C ASN A 155 16.66 -10.43 9.97
N LYS A 156 16.51 -11.41 10.87
CA LYS A 156 16.01 -12.73 10.49
C LYS A 156 14.63 -12.68 9.81
N THR A 157 13.77 -11.73 10.21
CA THR A 157 12.47 -11.52 9.59
C THR A 157 12.62 -10.93 8.19
N VAL A 158 13.55 -10.00 8.01
CA VAL A 158 13.86 -9.42 6.69
C VAL A 158 14.42 -10.49 5.75
N TYR A 159 15.38 -11.31 6.20
CA TYR A 159 15.90 -12.41 5.39
C TYR A 159 14.83 -13.45 5.03
N ALA A 160 13.88 -13.72 5.92
CA ALA A 160 12.76 -14.60 5.63
C ALA A 160 11.76 -14.00 4.62
N LEU A 161 11.57 -12.67 4.65
CA LEU A 161 10.70 -11.97 3.71
C LEU A 161 11.33 -11.85 2.31
N TYR A 162 12.67 -11.64 2.26
CA TYR A 162 13.45 -11.49 1.03
C TYR A 162 14.49 -12.62 0.95
N PRO A 163 14.07 -13.87 0.65
CA PRO A 163 14.96 -15.04 0.66
C PRO A 163 15.95 -15.07 -0.51
N ASP A 164 15.59 -14.47 -1.66
CA ASP A 164 16.49 -14.37 -2.81
C ASP A 164 17.58 -13.33 -2.51
N GLU A 165 18.83 -13.77 -2.52
CA GLU A 165 19.99 -12.89 -2.26
C GLU A 165 20.20 -11.84 -3.36
N LYS A 166 19.62 -12.06 -4.54
CA LYS A 166 19.66 -11.10 -5.66
C LYS A 166 18.62 -9.99 -5.54
N ASP A 167 17.65 -10.13 -4.62
CA ASP A 167 16.59 -9.15 -4.41
C ASP A 167 17.18 -7.81 -3.96
N GLN A 168 17.17 -6.83 -4.86
CA GLN A 168 17.73 -5.48 -4.62
C GLN A 168 17.02 -4.75 -3.49
N ARG A 169 15.79 -5.17 -3.10
CA ARG A 169 15.05 -4.58 -1.97
C ARG A 169 15.77 -4.81 -0.64
N ARG A 170 16.59 -5.84 -0.52
CA ARG A 170 17.43 -6.07 0.67
C ARG A 170 18.38 -4.90 0.93
N GLU A 171 18.98 -4.35 -0.13
CA GLU A 171 19.92 -3.23 -0.04
C GLU A 171 19.20 -1.87 -0.06
N GLU A 172 18.15 -1.75 -0.87
CA GLU A 172 17.49 -0.47 -1.08
C GLU A 172 16.42 -0.15 -0.03
N TYR A 173 15.67 -1.15 0.46
CA TYR A 173 14.65 -0.93 1.48
C TYR A 173 15.19 -0.93 2.91
N PHE A 174 16.45 -1.38 3.12
CA PHE A 174 17.06 -1.46 4.43
C PHE A 174 18.45 -0.83 4.44
N TYR A 175 18.76 -0.11 5.49
CA TYR A 175 20.06 0.54 5.63
C TYR A 175 21.15 -0.48 5.91
N LYS A 176 22.03 -0.74 4.91
CA LYS A 176 23.20 -1.63 5.04
C LYS A 176 22.89 -2.91 5.81
N LEU A 177 21.86 -3.64 5.36
CA LEU A 177 21.25 -4.77 6.08
C LEU A 177 22.28 -5.71 6.70
N ASP A 178 23.20 -6.25 5.89
CA ASP A 178 24.18 -7.24 6.34
C ASP A 178 25.26 -6.66 7.27
N SER A 179 25.62 -5.40 7.08
CA SER A 179 26.56 -4.70 7.96
C SER A 179 25.93 -4.40 9.30
N MET A 180 24.71 -3.90 9.32
CA MET A 180 23.98 -3.59 10.55
C MET A 180 23.63 -4.83 11.37
N ALA A 181 23.43 -5.97 10.71
CA ALA A 181 23.25 -7.27 11.38
C ALA A 181 24.43 -7.64 12.29
N ARG A 182 25.64 -7.17 11.96
CA ARG A 182 26.89 -7.44 12.70
C ARG A 182 27.23 -6.37 13.74
N VAL A 183 26.50 -5.27 13.79
CA VAL A 183 26.75 -4.19 14.77
C VAL A 183 26.42 -4.67 16.18
N ALA A 184 27.42 -4.69 17.04
CA ALA A 184 27.37 -5.31 18.36
C ALA A 184 26.95 -4.34 19.48
N THR A 185 26.06 -3.38 19.26
CA THR A 185 25.51 -2.57 20.36
C THR A 185 24.24 -3.18 20.93
N SER A 186 23.98 -2.97 22.22
CA SER A 186 22.79 -3.48 22.90
C SER A 186 21.46 -2.95 22.32
N ILE A 187 21.48 -1.80 21.60
CA ILE A 187 20.31 -1.16 21.02
C ILE A 187 20.06 -1.66 19.59
N THR A 188 21.12 -2.01 18.86
CA THR A 188 21.09 -2.20 17.41
C THR A 188 21.33 -3.64 16.99
N LYS A 189 21.78 -4.50 17.88
CA LYS A 189 22.12 -5.88 17.56
C LYS A 189 20.91 -6.66 17.05
N GLY A 190 21.05 -7.19 15.86
CA GLY A 190 20.03 -8.04 15.24
C GLY A 190 18.85 -7.28 14.64
N ASN A 191 18.94 -5.96 14.49
CA ASN A 191 17.89 -5.12 13.90
C ASN A 191 18.24 -4.67 12.49
N ALA A 192 17.25 -4.65 11.63
CA ALA A 192 17.24 -4.00 10.33
C ALA A 192 16.48 -2.67 10.43
N TYR A 193 16.93 -1.69 9.68
CA TYR A 193 16.41 -0.32 9.68
C TYR A 193 15.82 0.00 8.32
N PRO A 194 14.50 0.11 8.18
CA PRO A 194 13.85 0.50 6.94
C PRO A 194 14.33 1.87 6.45
N ARG A 195 14.66 1.96 5.16
CA ARG A 195 15.06 3.21 4.50
C ARG A 195 14.36 3.43 3.16
N LYS A 196 13.27 2.77 2.92
CA LYS A 196 12.47 2.96 1.70
C LYS A 196 12.00 4.41 1.58
N TYR A 197 11.52 4.99 2.69
CA TYR A 197 11.28 6.41 2.87
C TYR A 197 12.58 7.04 3.36
N ARG A 198 13.17 7.93 2.55
CA ARG A 198 14.54 8.42 2.81
C ARG A 198 14.77 9.91 2.57
N HIS A 199 13.77 10.63 2.05
CA HIS A 199 13.92 12.03 1.73
C HIS A 199 13.59 12.89 2.94
N THR A 200 14.61 13.63 3.37
CA THR A 200 14.57 14.47 4.56
C THR A 200 15.00 15.88 4.19
N LEU A 201 14.15 16.85 4.48
CA LEU A 201 14.52 18.25 4.42
C LEU A 201 15.34 18.62 5.66
N LEU A 202 16.45 19.28 5.44
CA LEU A 202 17.33 19.77 6.52
C LEU A 202 17.23 21.29 6.61
N TYR A 203 17.43 21.83 7.82
CA TYR A 203 17.60 23.25 7.98
C TYR A 203 18.88 23.71 7.27
N THR A 204 18.76 24.74 6.44
CA THR A 204 19.86 25.31 5.66
C THR A 204 20.48 26.53 6.31
N SER A 205 19.89 27.06 7.41
CA SER A 205 20.36 28.26 8.11
C SER A 205 20.01 28.22 9.61
N GLY A 206 20.58 29.15 10.36
CA GLY A 206 20.34 29.32 11.80
C GLY A 206 21.03 28.26 12.67
N SER A 207 20.68 28.22 13.95
CA SER A 207 21.28 27.31 14.96
C SER A 207 20.95 25.86 14.76
N SER A 208 20.00 25.53 13.88
CA SER A 208 19.56 24.18 13.57
C SER A 208 20.08 23.67 12.22
N ILE A 209 20.98 24.39 11.56
CA ILE A 209 21.58 23.98 10.28
C ILE A 209 22.04 22.51 10.31
N GLY A 210 21.69 21.74 9.27
CA GLY A 210 22.02 20.33 9.15
C GLY A 210 21.16 19.37 10.00
N LYS A 211 20.25 19.89 10.84
CA LYS A 211 19.27 19.05 11.54
C LYS A 211 18.03 18.83 10.65
N MET A 212 17.34 17.75 10.89
CA MET A 212 16.08 17.43 10.20
C MET A 212 15.04 18.53 10.45
N ARG A 213 14.41 18.98 9.36
CA ARG A 213 13.31 19.95 9.37
C ARG A 213 11.97 19.26 9.13
N ALA A 214 11.89 18.42 8.10
CA ALA A 214 10.66 17.74 7.69
C ALA A 214 10.99 16.48 6.87
N TYR A 215 9.97 15.67 6.60
CA TYR A 215 10.00 14.57 5.63
C TYR A 215 9.42 15.08 4.30
N GLU A 216 9.93 14.57 3.19
CA GLU A 216 9.55 15.02 1.85
C GLU A 216 8.86 13.94 1.03
N ASP A 217 8.84 12.70 1.55
CA ASP A 217 8.21 11.58 0.86
C ASP A 217 6.68 11.70 0.88
N ASN A 218 6.03 11.42 -0.26
CA ASN A 218 4.58 11.36 -0.37
C ASN A 218 4.01 10.09 0.27
N GLU A 219 2.74 10.12 0.63
CA GLU A 219 1.99 8.90 0.94
C GLU A 219 1.44 8.31 -0.35
N ILE A 220 2.05 7.22 -0.82
CA ILE A 220 1.61 6.54 -2.03
C ILE A 220 0.36 5.71 -1.72
N ILE A 221 -0.75 6.03 -2.37
CA ILE A 221 -2.02 5.33 -2.18
C ILE A 221 -2.17 4.22 -3.22
N ILE A 222 -1.95 4.54 -4.50
CA ILE A 222 -1.98 3.59 -5.62
C ILE A 222 -0.83 3.89 -6.58
N ARG A 223 -0.12 2.86 -7.01
CA ARG A 223 0.90 2.93 -8.06
C ARG A 223 0.81 1.76 -9.03
N LEU A 224 1.43 1.88 -10.20
CA LEU A 224 1.28 0.92 -11.29
C LEU A 224 1.63 -0.52 -10.89
N ALA A 225 2.65 -0.73 -10.05
CA ALA A 225 2.99 -2.06 -9.57
C ALA A 225 1.84 -2.72 -8.78
N ASP A 226 1.00 -1.94 -8.06
CA ASP A 226 -0.17 -2.47 -7.38
C ASP A 226 -1.18 -3.02 -8.37
N ILE A 227 -1.46 -2.31 -9.44
CA ILE A 227 -2.41 -2.72 -10.48
C ILE A 227 -1.89 -3.95 -11.26
N ILE A 228 -0.58 -4.04 -11.51
CA ILE A 228 0.03 -5.20 -12.15
C ILE A 228 -0.11 -6.45 -11.25
N LEU A 229 0.22 -6.34 -9.98
CA LEU A 229 0.11 -7.48 -9.05
C LEU A 229 -1.35 -7.82 -8.72
N LEU A 230 -2.26 -6.85 -8.71
CA LEU A 230 -3.70 -7.11 -8.65
C LEU A 230 -4.16 -7.90 -9.88
N ARG A 231 -3.72 -7.50 -11.08
CA ARG A 231 -4.04 -8.24 -12.31
C ARG A 231 -3.48 -9.68 -12.27
N ALA A 232 -2.27 -9.88 -11.76
CA ALA A 232 -1.71 -11.22 -11.56
C ALA A 232 -2.61 -12.09 -10.68
N GLU A 233 -3.06 -11.55 -9.54
CA GLU A 233 -4.00 -12.22 -8.64
C GLU A 233 -5.31 -12.62 -9.35
N LEU A 234 -5.90 -11.67 -10.07
CA LEU A 234 -7.19 -11.87 -10.76
C LEU A 234 -7.07 -12.86 -11.93
N LYS A 235 -5.98 -12.82 -12.70
CA LYS A 235 -5.68 -13.79 -13.75
C LYS A 235 -5.53 -15.20 -13.18
N ASN A 236 -4.81 -15.35 -12.07
CA ASN A 236 -4.71 -16.63 -11.38
C ASN A 236 -6.11 -17.16 -10.96
N LYS A 237 -6.96 -16.30 -10.38
CA LYS A 237 -8.33 -16.65 -9.98
C LYS A 237 -9.25 -17.01 -11.16
N THR A 238 -8.96 -16.52 -12.35
CA THR A 238 -9.74 -16.79 -13.58
C THR A 238 -9.16 -17.90 -14.46
N GLY A 239 -8.05 -18.53 -14.02
CA GLY A 239 -7.43 -19.66 -14.70
C GLY A 239 -6.38 -19.26 -15.77
N ASP A 240 -6.09 -17.98 -15.94
CA ASP A 240 -4.98 -17.50 -16.79
C ASP A 240 -3.66 -17.53 -16.00
N THR A 241 -3.18 -18.74 -15.71
CA THR A 241 -1.94 -18.95 -14.94
C THR A 241 -0.71 -18.36 -15.65
N GLY A 242 -0.63 -18.49 -16.97
CA GLY A 242 0.50 -17.95 -17.75
C GLY A 242 0.56 -16.42 -17.68
N GLY A 243 -0.58 -15.75 -17.84
CA GLY A 243 -0.69 -14.31 -17.70
C GLY A 243 -0.42 -13.82 -16.27
N ALA A 244 -0.83 -14.59 -15.26
CA ALA A 244 -0.54 -14.27 -13.86
C ALA A 244 0.96 -14.34 -13.55
N ILE A 245 1.67 -15.37 -14.04
CA ILE A 245 3.12 -15.51 -13.89
C ILE A 245 3.86 -14.40 -14.63
N ALA A 246 3.40 -14.02 -15.81
CA ALA A 246 4.01 -12.93 -16.58
C ALA A 246 3.94 -11.60 -15.80
N ASP A 247 2.78 -11.25 -15.25
CA ASP A 247 2.61 -10.03 -14.46
C ASP A 247 3.44 -10.07 -13.16
N LEU A 248 3.47 -11.20 -12.46
CA LEU A 248 4.30 -11.40 -11.28
C LEU A 248 5.79 -11.19 -11.60
N ASN A 249 6.26 -11.77 -12.71
CA ASN A 249 7.66 -11.69 -13.10
C ASN A 249 8.09 -10.29 -13.54
N LEU A 250 7.20 -9.42 -14.02
CA LEU A 250 7.52 -8.01 -14.28
C LEU A 250 8.05 -7.31 -13.02
N ILE A 251 7.43 -7.56 -11.87
CA ILE A 251 7.84 -6.94 -10.60
C ILE A 251 9.10 -7.61 -10.05
N ARG A 252 9.19 -8.94 -10.16
CA ARG A 252 10.38 -9.70 -9.74
C ARG A 252 11.62 -9.33 -10.55
N GLU A 253 11.50 -9.19 -11.85
CA GLU A 253 12.58 -8.77 -12.74
C GLU A 253 13.08 -7.37 -12.40
N ARG A 254 12.17 -6.40 -12.19
CA ARG A 254 12.54 -5.07 -11.72
C ARG A 254 13.30 -5.09 -10.39
N ALA A 255 12.94 -6.00 -9.51
CA ALA A 255 13.61 -6.18 -8.22
C ALA A 255 14.93 -6.97 -8.31
N GLY A 256 15.31 -7.45 -9.49
CA GLY A 256 16.49 -8.29 -9.70
C GLY A 256 16.33 -9.71 -9.20
N CYS A 257 15.11 -10.15 -8.88
CA CYS A 257 14.82 -11.49 -8.41
C CYS A 257 14.79 -12.52 -9.53
N SER A 258 15.01 -13.78 -9.15
CA SER A 258 14.75 -14.91 -10.03
C SER A 258 13.27 -14.97 -10.43
N PRO A 259 12.92 -15.39 -11.67
CA PRO A 259 11.54 -15.60 -12.06
C PRO A 259 10.82 -16.59 -11.13
N TYR A 260 9.49 -16.48 -11.04
CA TYR A 260 8.67 -17.40 -10.27
C TYR A 260 8.90 -18.85 -10.73
N SER A 261 9.07 -19.73 -9.75
CA SER A 261 9.14 -21.18 -9.94
C SER A 261 8.30 -21.88 -8.88
N GLY A 262 7.35 -22.71 -9.29
CA GLY A 262 6.49 -23.45 -8.37
C GLY A 262 7.27 -24.37 -7.42
N GLU A 263 8.46 -24.83 -7.80
CA GLU A 263 9.34 -25.66 -6.94
C GLU A 263 9.94 -24.85 -5.79
N VAL A 264 10.25 -23.56 -6.02
CA VAL A 264 10.90 -22.69 -5.05
C VAL A 264 9.89 -21.84 -4.29
N ASP A 265 8.97 -21.23 -5.03
CA ASP A 265 8.02 -20.23 -4.50
C ASP A 265 6.68 -20.87 -4.07
N GLY A 266 6.45 -22.15 -4.38
CA GLY A 266 5.24 -22.88 -4.02
C GLY A 266 4.01 -22.48 -4.84
N ASP A 267 2.86 -22.44 -4.20
CA ASP A 267 1.58 -22.08 -4.81
C ASP A 267 1.57 -20.63 -5.31
N LEU A 268 1.07 -20.43 -6.53
CA LEU A 268 1.10 -19.14 -7.22
C LEU A 268 0.30 -18.05 -6.48
N ALA A 269 -0.83 -18.39 -5.85
CA ALA A 269 -1.61 -17.39 -5.10
C ALA A 269 -0.82 -16.87 -3.89
N ASN A 270 -0.11 -17.77 -3.19
CA ASN A 270 0.77 -17.40 -2.10
C ASN A 270 2.00 -16.62 -2.60
N ALA A 271 2.59 -17.02 -3.72
CA ALA A 271 3.74 -16.32 -4.30
C ALA A 271 3.39 -14.87 -4.72
N ILE A 272 2.20 -14.65 -5.28
CA ILE A 272 1.71 -13.30 -5.61
C ILE A 272 1.51 -12.46 -4.33
N GLN A 273 0.92 -13.03 -3.28
CA GLN A 273 0.76 -12.32 -2.01
C GLN A 273 2.11 -12.01 -1.37
N ASP A 274 3.06 -12.94 -1.39
CA ASP A 274 4.42 -12.73 -0.88
C ASP A 274 5.15 -11.62 -1.66
N GLU A 275 4.94 -11.57 -2.98
CA GLU A 275 5.49 -10.48 -3.80
C GLU A 275 4.86 -9.13 -3.44
N ARG A 276 3.56 -9.08 -3.20
CA ARG A 276 2.89 -7.87 -2.70
C ARG A 276 3.44 -7.46 -1.32
N ASP A 277 3.63 -8.40 -0.41
CA ASP A 277 4.20 -8.14 0.92
C ASP A 277 5.63 -7.57 0.82
N ARG A 278 6.44 -8.05 -0.13
CA ARG A 278 7.79 -7.55 -0.42
C ARG A 278 7.78 -6.18 -1.08
N GLU A 279 6.98 -6.04 -2.12
CA GLU A 279 6.95 -4.84 -2.95
C GLU A 279 6.39 -3.63 -2.20
N PHE A 280 5.30 -3.81 -1.46
CA PHE A 280 4.64 -2.74 -0.73
C PHE A 280 5.03 -2.66 0.75
N PHE A 281 6.19 -3.21 1.10
CA PHE A 281 6.72 -3.08 2.45
C PHE A 281 6.76 -1.60 2.87
N CYS A 282 6.10 -1.30 3.97
CA CYS A 282 5.91 0.06 4.51
C CYS A 282 5.08 1.02 3.63
N GLU A 283 4.43 0.57 2.57
CA GLU A 283 3.51 1.41 1.80
C GLU A 283 2.06 1.14 2.17
N GLY A 284 1.22 2.17 2.00
CA GLY A 284 -0.24 2.10 2.13
C GLY A 284 -0.72 1.68 3.52
N VAL A 285 -1.58 2.49 4.11
CA VAL A 285 -2.00 2.30 5.51
C VAL A 285 -2.69 0.95 5.77
N SER A 286 -3.26 0.30 4.75
CA SER A 286 -4.04 -0.93 4.94
C SER A 286 -4.02 -1.89 3.75
N ILE A 287 -3.21 -1.62 2.73
CA ILE A 287 -3.24 -2.40 1.47
C ILE A 287 -3.08 -3.90 1.73
N ARG A 288 -2.10 -4.28 2.54
CA ARG A 288 -1.83 -5.67 2.90
C ARG A 288 -3.02 -6.33 3.62
N TYR A 289 -3.69 -5.60 4.51
CA TYR A 289 -4.85 -6.13 5.22
C TYR A 289 -6.00 -6.45 4.27
N PHE A 290 -6.33 -5.53 3.38
CA PHE A 290 -7.40 -5.71 2.41
C PHE A 290 -7.08 -6.83 1.40
N ASP A 291 -5.84 -6.95 0.95
CA ASP A 291 -5.41 -8.05 0.08
C ASP A 291 -5.60 -9.41 0.76
N ILE A 292 -5.15 -9.54 2.01
CA ILE A 292 -5.26 -10.76 2.79
C ILE A 292 -6.73 -11.14 3.05
N VAL A 293 -7.58 -10.16 3.36
CA VAL A 293 -9.02 -10.38 3.58
C VAL A 293 -9.69 -10.78 2.27
N ARG A 294 -9.42 -10.07 1.17
CA ARG A 294 -9.95 -10.37 -0.17
C ARG A 294 -9.59 -11.79 -0.63
N ASN A 295 -8.40 -12.24 -0.29
CA ASN A 295 -7.89 -13.57 -0.65
C ASN A 295 -8.26 -14.67 0.35
N GLY A 296 -8.96 -14.35 1.44
CA GLY A 296 -9.33 -15.31 2.48
C GLY A 296 -8.15 -15.83 3.31
N MET A 297 -6.97 -15.21 3.22
CA MET A 297 -5.73 -15.66 3.85
C MET A 297 -5.55 -15.15 5.29
N PHE A 298 -6.56 -14.54 5.90
CA PHE A 298 -6.43 -13.82 7.17
C PHE A 298 -6.07 -14.74 8.35
N ARG A 299 -6.54 -16.01 8.38
CA ARG A 299 -6.21 -16.95 9.43
C ARG A 299 -4.75 -17.39 9.40
N GLU A 300 -4.15 -17.41 8.22
CA GLU A 300 -2.77 -17.87 8.01
C GLU A 300 -1.76 -16.73 8.13
N ARG A 301 -2.09 -15.56 7.59
CA ARG A 301 -1.17 -14.44 7.38
C ARG A 301 -1.30 -13.30 8.39
N LEU A 302 -2.42 -13.20 9.13
CA LEU A 302 -2.58 -12.22 10.18
C LEU A 302 -2.28 -12.83 11.57
N ARG A 303 -1.79 -12.00 12.47
CA ARG A 303 -1.43 -12.40 13.84
C ARG A 303 -2.60 -12.12 14.81
N GLY A 304 -2.49 -12.67 16.03
CA GLY A 304 -3.48 -12.47 17.08
C GLY A 304 -4.71 -13.34 16.88
N ASN A 305 -5.87 -12.81 17.19
CA ASN A 305 -7.13 -13.57 17.23
C ASN A 305 -7.67 -14.00 15.85
N PHE A 306 -7.08 -13.53 14.75
CA PHE A 306 -7.53 -13.91 13.41
C PHE A 306 -7.52 -15.41 13.15
N LYS A 307 -6.56 -16.15 13.76
CA LYS A 307 -6.45 -17.61 13.62
C LYS A 307 -7.63 -18.38 14.21
N THR A 308 -8.30 -17.81 15.22
CA THR A 308 -9.36 -18.45 15.97
C THR A 308 -10.76 -18.03 15.55
N LEU A 309 -10.88 -17.08 14.62
CA LEU A 309 -12.16 -16.65 14.10
C LEU A 309 -12.88 -17.79 13.41
N THR A 310 -14.11 -18.04 13.83
CA THR A 310 -15.02 -18.96 13.14
C THR A 310 -15.59 -18.32 11.87
N ASP A 311 -16.19 -19.13 10.99
CA ASP A 311 -16.88 -18.60 9.82
C ASP A 311 -18.08 -17.72 10.21
N GLN A 312 -18.72 -18.02 11.35
CA GLN A 312 -19.78 -17.19 11.91
C GLN A 312 -19.24 -15.83 12.40
N ASP A 313 -18.08 -15.79 13.04
CA ASP A 313 -17.46 -14.52 13.46
C ASP A 313 -17.16 -13.65 12.24
N VAL A 314 -16.67 -14.25 11.16
CA VAL A 314 -16.39 -13.55 9.90
C VAL A 314 -17.70 -13.02 9.29
N ALA A 315 -18.76 -13.85 9.24
CA ALA A 315 -20.06 -13.44 8.74
C ALA A 315 -20.67 -12.30 9.59
N ASP A 316 -20.42 -12.30 10.89
CA ASP A 316 -20.87 -11.29 11.84
C ASP A 316 -20.02 -10.01 11.86
N GLY A 317 -19.00 -9.93 11.01
CA GLY A 317 -18.21 -8.72 10.78
C GLY A 317 -16.90 -8.60 11.56
N ALA A 318 -16.32 -9.72 12.04
CA ALA A 318 -15.05 -9.74 12.78
C ALA A 318 -13.87 -9.13 12.04
N LEU A 319 -13.88 -9.15 10.70
CA LEU A 319 -12.82 -8.60 9.86
C LEU A 319 -12.94 -7.08 9.64
N PHE A 320 -13.97 -6.43 10.16
CA PHE A 320 -14.16 -4.99 10.05
C PHE A 320 -14.01 -4.33 11.41
N VAL A 321 -13.58 -3.08 11.42
CA VAL A 321 -13.48 -2.31 12.66
C VAL A 321 -14.86 -2.05 13.27
N PRO A 322 -14.99 -1.97 14.60
CA PRO A 322 -16.24 -1.58 15.24
C PRO A 322 -16.65 -0.17 14.83
N VAL A 323 -17.95 0.08 14.84
CA VAL A 323 -18.46 1.44 14.70
C VAL A 323 -18.03 2.23 15.93
N GLY A 324 -17.41 3.38 15.70
CA GLY A 324 -16.92 4.25 16.78
C GLY A 324 -18.05 4.83 17.63
N GLU A 325 -17.79 5.04 18.90
CA GLU A 325 -18.76 5.50 19.91
C GLU A 325 -19.45 6.80 19.49
N LEU A 326 -18.72 7.75 18.92
CA LEU A 326 -19.28 9.03 18.46
C LEU A 326 -20.36 8.88 17.38
N ALA A 327 -20.37 7.79 16.62
CA ALA A 327 -21.39 7.55 15.59
C ALA A 327 -22.77 7.23 16.18
N PHE A 328 -22.85 6.92 17.47
CA PHE A 328 -24.10 6.63 18.17
C PHE A 328 -24.66 7.83 18.92
N SER A 329 -23.86 8.88 19.17
CA SER A 329 -24.24 10.01 20.04
C SER A 329 -25.51 10.71 19.59
N ASP A 330 -25.66 10.94 18.28
CA ASP A 330 -26.76 11.69 17.69
C ASP A 330 -27.50 10.91 16.60
N ASN A 331 -27.38 9.56 16.61
CA ASN A 331 -27.99 8.71 15.61
C ASN A 331 -28.55 7.41 16.22
N THR A 332 -29.81 7.44 16.59
CA THR A 332 -30.50 6.29 17.21
C THR A 332 -30.70 5.11 16.25
N LEU A 333 -30.50 5.33 14.95
CA LEU A 333 -30.59 4.30 13.91
C LEU A 333 -29.29 3.53 13.70
N MET A 334 -28.17 4.02 14.26
CA MET A 334 -26.88 3.34 14.17
C MET A 334 -26.93 1.99 14.91
N ARG A 335 -26.28 0.99 14.34
CA ARG A 335 -26.15 -0.34 14.95
C ARG A 335 -24.72 -0.84 14.82
N GLN A 336 -24.24 -1.47 15.88
CA GLN A 336 -22.97 -2.18 15.88
C GLN A 336 -23.11 -3.50 15.09
N THR A 337 -21.99 -3.97 14.50
CA THR A 337 -21.98 -5.30 13.89
C THR A 337 -22.13 -6.40 14.95
N PRO A 338 -22.73 -7.55 14.63
CA PRO A 338 -23.00 -8.60 15.62
C PRO A 338 -21.75 -9.09 16.35
N TYR A 339 -20.64 -9.25 15.64
CA TYR A 339 -19.36 -9.65 16.25
C TYR A 339 -18.91 -8.67 17.35
N TRP A 340 -18.82 -7.38 17.03
CA TRP A 340 -18.33 -6.40 17.98
C TRP A 340 -19.30 -6.17 19.12
N LYS A 341 -20.61 -6.28 18.89
CA LYS A 341 -21.60 -6.21 19.93
C LYS A 341 -21.41 -7.34 20.97
N ARG A 342 -21.16 -8.59 20.53
CA ARG A 342 -20.86 -9.71 21.44
C ARG A 342 -19.56 -9.53 22.21
N ASN A 343 -18.62 -8.76 21.68
CA ASN A 343 -17.29 -8.56 22.26
C ASN A 343 -17.15 -7.25 23.05
N GLY A 344 -18.26 -6.70 23.56
CA GLY A 344 -18.27 -5.60 24.53
C GLY A 344 -18.25 -4.19 23.93
N PHE A 345 -18.55 -4.06 22.63
CA PHE A 345 -18.78 -2.76 21.99
C PHE A 345 -20.28 -2.49 21.91
N ASP A 346 -20.93 -2.51 23.07
CA ASP A 346 -22.39 -2.33 23.21
C ASP A 346 -22.74 -0.83 23.14
N ASN A 347 -23.05 -0.35 21.96
CA ASN A 347 -23.72 0.94 21.80
C ASN A 347 -24.94 0.82 20.90
#